data_300aea8e1831b7e2e41bf47a2040e707
#
_entry.id   300aea8e1831b7e2e41bf47a2040e707
#
_cell.length_a   1.000
_cell.length_b   1.000
_cell.length_c   1.000
_cell.angle_alpha   90.00
_cell.angle_beta   90.00
_cell.angle_gamma   90.00
#
_symmetry.space_group_name_H-M   'P 1'
#
loop_
_entity.id
_entity.type
_entity.pdbx_description
1 polymer ?
#
loop_
_entity_poly.entity_id
_entity_poly.type
_entity_poly.pdbx_seq_one_letter_code
_entity_poly.pdbx_strand_id
1 'polypeptide(L)'
;MEDEFIVSNGGKFCAVFDGHGGSAVSRYLRQNLYASLQAALPAAAAAEAIETRDDESADQEEQNDDDAVANDKVKKPAMPTAPSVAAVINALQTAFEKVDAEVNRISHWSYQGSTAVAVMIHEGVVDEDGLLERTLISANVGDSRAILCKRDGTVVQLTRDHKPNDIMERNRIEASGGSVDWCGMRDIDGKAIEGTGVYRINGNLAVARAIGDRAEKPCVSSEVEISTYGISGDRTGDIILLASDGLWDVMENKDVADFVRQKLQEVVVDAPGAIDEGESVALEAKQLQKQWIRVAELVVDEALQRGSSDNVSVVIIMIG
;
A
#
# COMPACT_ATOMS: atom_id res chain seq x y z
N MET A 1 -3.22 -11.32 -18.34
CA MET A 1 -3.34 -10.38 -17.24
C MET A 1 -2.54 -10.93 -16.08
N GLU A 2 -1.53 -10.23 -15.66
CA GLU A 2 -0.61 -10.65 -14.60
C GLU A 2 -0.86 -9.86 -13.29
N ASP A 3 -1.64 -8.80 -13.35
CA ASP A 3 -2.07 -8.01 -12.20
C ASP A 3 -3.12 -8.72 -11.36
N GLU A 4 -3.04 -8.49 -10.06
CA GLU A 4 -3.99 -8.93 -9.05
C GLU A 4 -4.21 -7.83 -8.01
N PHE A 5 -5.31 -7.90 -7.28
CA PHE A 5 -5.58 -6.97 -6.18
C PHE A 5 -6.36 -7.65 -5.05
N ILE A 6 -6.37 -7.02 -3.89
CA ILE A 6 -7.16 -7.43 -2.74
C ILE A 6 -7.76 -6.22 -2.04
N VAL A 7 -9.00 -6.35 -1.58
CA VAL A 7 -9.65 -5.47 -0.62
C VAL A 7 -10.17 -6.33 0.52
N SER A 8 -9.74 -6.08 1.73
CA SER A 8 -10.03 -6.89 2.93
C SER A 8 -10.38 -6.02 4.12
N ASN A 9 -10.87 -6.63 5.18
CA ASN A 9 -11.21 -5.95 6.45
C ASN A 9 -12.16 -4.76 6.24
N GLY A 10 -13.20 -4.95 5.43
CA GLY A 10 -14.17 -3.88 5.15
C GLY A 10 -13.59 -2.65 4.45
N GLY A 11 -12.53 -2.83 3.65
CA GLY A 11 -11.83 -1.73 2.97
C GLY A 11 -10.67 -1.13 3.76
N LYS A 12 -10.42 -1.57 5.00
CA LYS A 12 -9.30 -1.07 5.82
C LYS A 12 -7.93 -1.61 5.39
N PHE A 13 -7.87 -2.62 4.55
CA PHE A 13 -6.66 -3.11 3.91
C PHE A 13 -6.93 -3.29 2.41
N CYS A 14 -6.10 -2.68 1.58
CA CYS A 14 -6.13 -2.84 0.14
C CYS A 14 -4.71 -2.93 -0.42
N ALA A 15 -4.56 -3.71 -1.50
CA ALA A 15 -3.28 -3.83 -2.18
C ALA A 15 -3.49 -4.10 -3.68
N VAL A 16 -2.49 -3.68 -4.48
CA VAL A 16 -2.34 -3.99 -5.91
C VAL A 16 -1.01 -4.68 -6.11
N PHE A 17 -1.00 -5.69 -6.96
CA PHE A 17 0.14 -6.54 -7.29
C PHE A 17 0.27 -6.61 -8.81
N ASP A 18 1.25 -5.95 -9.35
CA ASP A 18 1.58 -5.96 -10.76
C ASP A 18 2.62 -7.05 -11.00
N GLY A 19 2.21 -8.11 -11.67
CA GLY A 19 3.02 -9.30 -11.92
C GLY A 19 3.79 -9.21 -13.22
N HIS A 20 5.02 -9.76 -13.23
CA HIS A 20 5.82 -9.86 -14.44
C HIS A 20 6.52 -11.22 -14.56
N GLY A 21 6.81 -11.61 -15.81
CA GLY A 21 7.37 -12.91 -16.10
C GLY A 21 6.39 -14.09 -15.85
N GLY A 22 5.13 -13.79 -15.58
CA GLY A 22 4.06 -14.71 -15.25
C GLY A 22 3.24 -14.25 -14.04
N SER A 23 2.00 -14.70 -13.94
CA SER A 23 1.03 -14.28 -12.91
C SER A 23 1.12 -15.09 -11.60
N ALA A 24 2.13 -15.95 -11.42
CA ALA A 24 2.13 -16.85 -10.27
C ALA A 24 2.44 -16.11 -8.96
N VAL A 25 3.36 -15.14 -9.01
CA VAL A 25 3.75 -14.37 -7.82
C VAL A 25 2.66 -13.39 -7.40
N SER A 26 2.08 -12.61 -8.32
CA SER A 26 0.96 -11.70 -8.02
C SER A 26 -0.24 -12.44 -7.42
N ARG A 27 -0.61 -13.60 -7.98
CA ARG A 27 -1.66 -14.48 -7.41
C ARG A 27 -1.32 -15.01 -6.03
N TYR A 28 -0.05 -15.36 -5.81
CA TYR A 28 0.41 -15.81 -4.50
C TYR A 28 0.28 -14.69 -3.47
N LEU A 29 0.68 -13.47 -3.81
CA LEU A 29 0.56 -12.29 -2.95
C LEU A 29 -0.89 -12.00 -2.60
N ARG A 30 -1.79 -12.01 -3.58
CA ARG A 30 -3.23 -11.83 -3.36
C ARG A 30 -3.79 -12.82 -2.34
N GLN A 31 -3.31 -14.05 -2.33
CA GLN A 31 -3.82 -15.11 -1.46
C GLN A 31 -3.18 -15.07 -0.07
N ASN A 32 -1.91 -14.65 0.05
CA ASN A 32 -1.11 -14.90 1.23
C ASN A 32 -0.64 -13.64 1.99
N LEU A 33 -0.51 -12.47 1.35
CA LEU A 33 0.05 -11.29 2.00
C LEU A 33 -0.78 -10.84 3.21
N TYR A 34 -2.10 -10.69 3.03
CA TYR A 34 -2.97 -10.25 4.13
C TYR A 34 -3.05 -11.30 5.25
N ALA A 35 -3.10 -12.59 4.92
CA ALA A 35 -3.07 -13.66 5.91
C ALA A 35 -1.75 -13.69 6.69
N SER A 36 -0.62 -13.41 6.02
CA SER A 36 0.69 -13.30 6.67
C SER A 36 0.76 -12.10 7.61
N LEU A 37 0.20 -10.95 7.22
CA LEU A 37 0.06 -9.78 8.08
C LEU A 37 -0.77 -10.10 9.33
N GLN A 38 -1.94 -10.71 9.16
CA GLN A 38 -2.80 -11.08 10.28
C GLN A 38 -2.11 -12.05 11.26
N ALA A 39 -1.30 -12.97 10.75
CA ALA A 39 -0.54 -13.91 11.56
C ALA A 39 0.64 -13.25 12.31
N ALA A 40 1.23 -12.18 11.77
CA ALA A 40 2.34 -11.45 12.37
C ALA A 40 1.91 -10.45 13.45
N LEU A 41 0.72 -9.85 13.34
CA LEU A 41 0.22 -8.81 14.24
C LEU A 41 0.24 -9.20 15.74
N PRO A 42 -0.21 -10.39 16.18
CA PRO A 42 -0.16 -10.75 17.61
C PRO A 42 1.26 -10.82 18.19
N ALA A 43 2.22 -11.31 17.40
CA ALA A 43 3.61 -11.40 17.81
C ALA A 43 4.26 -10.02 17.91
N ALA A 44 4.00 -9.15 16.95
CA ALA A 44 4.50 -7.77 16.93
C ALA A 44 3.96 -6.95 18.12
N ALA A 45 2.67 -7.07 18.43
CA ALA A 45 2.05 -6.40 19.57
C ALA A 45 2.60 -6.94 20.93
N ALA A 46 2.92 -8.24 21.00
CA ALA A 46 3.51 -8.81 22.20
C ALA A 46 4.96 -8.36 22.42
N ALA A 47 5.75 -8.22 21.35
CA ALA A 47 7.13 -7.73 21.42
C ALA A 47 7.18 -6.29 21.93
N GLU A 48 6.34 -5.41 21.38
CA GLU A 48 6.24 -4.02 21.82
C GLU A 48 5.85 -3.90 23.31
N ALA A 49 4.93 -4.73 23.79
CA ALA A 49 4.52 -4.73 25.19
C ALA A 49 5.64 -5.19 26.15
N ILE A 50 6.68 -5.87 25.67
CA ILE A 50 7.86 -6.25 26.44
C ILE A 50 8.83 -5.06 26.49
N GLU A 51 9.13 -4.43 25.35
CA GLU A 51 10.04 -3.27 25.28
C GLU A 51 9.56 -2.11 26.15
N THR A 52 8.26 -1.79 26.16
CA THR A 52 7.70 -0.74 26.99
C THR A 52 7.78 -1.04 28.50
N ARG A 53 7.81 -2.32 28.91
CA ARG A 53 7.97 -2.70 30.32
C ARG A 53 9.42 -2.57 30.80
N ASP A 54 10.37 -2.83 29.93
CA ASP A 54 11.79 -2.74 30.26
C ASP A 54 12.20 -1.26 30.43
N ASP A 55 11.65 -0.33 29.61
CA ASP A 55 11.85 1.11 29.76
C ASP A 55 11.21 1.66 31.04
N GLU A 56 10.00 1.22 31.42
CA GLU A 56 9.37 1.64 32.69
C GLU A 56 10.08 1.11 33.93
N SER A 57 10.82 -0.01 33.83
CA SER A 57 11.59 -0.56 34.94
C SER A 57 12.93 0.15 35.16
N ALA A 58 13.49 0.79 34.14
CA ALA A 58 14.74 1.55 34.26
C ALA A 58 14.57 2.89 34.99
N ASP A 59 13.38 3.50 34.95
CA ASP A 59 13.10 4.79 35.63
C ASP A 59 12.68 4.65 37.10
N GLN A 60 12.56 3.44 37.67
CA GLN A 60 12.07 3.21 39.05
C GLN A 60 13.13 2.83 40.08
N GLU A 61 14.43 2.82 39.75
CA GLU A 61 15.47 2.49 40.72
C GLU A 61 15.96 3.66 41.63
N GLU A 62 15.35 4.84 41.57
CA GLU A 62 15.69 5.97 42.50
C GLU A 62 14.47 6.50 43.24
N GLN A 63 13.84 5.73 44.11
CA GLN A 63 13.17 6.27 45.28
C GLN A 63 12.88 5.16 46.32
N ASN A 64 13.68 5.14 47.37
CA ASN A 64 13.49 4.31 48.54
C ASN A 64 12.50 4.92 49.55
N ASP A 65 11.80 3.97 50.15
CA ASP A 65 11.30 3.83 51.53
C ASP A 65 10.02 4.57 51.98
N ASP A 66 9.23 3.68 52.55
CA ASP A 66 8.23 3.77 53.63
C ASP A 66 6.76 3.94 53.23
N ASP A 67 6.08 2.87 53.49
CA ASP A 67 4.74 2.63 54.02
C ASP A 67 3.90 1.61 53.23
N ALA A 68 3.90 0.38 53.80
CA ALA A 68 3.04 -0.72 53.44
C ALA A 68 1.57 -0.45 53.85
N VAL A 69 0.69 -0.26 52.90
CA VAL A 69 -0.73 -0.59 53.06
C VAL A 69 -1.20 -1.38 51.82
N ALA A 70 -1.45 -2.67 52.05
CA ALA A 70 -2.01 -3.57 51.05
C ALA A 70 -3.38 -3.06 50.59
N ASN A 71 -3.46 -2.64 49.35
CA ASN A 71 -4.72 -2.43 48.64
C ASN A 71 -4.75 -3.36 47.44
N ASP A 72 -5.35 -4.50 47.63
CA ASP A 72 -5.58 -5.56 46.62
C ASP A 72 -6.61 -5.05 45.60
N LYS A 73 -6.18 -4.15 44.71
CA LYS A 73 -6.96 -3.78 43.53
C LYS A 73 -6.78 -4.88 42.50
N VAL A 74 -7.74 -5.79 42.46
CA VAL A 74 -7.95 -6.69 41.32
C VAL A 74 -7.87 -5.88 40.04
N LYS A 75 -6.71 -5.96 39.34
CA LYS A 75 -6.56 -5.39 38.01
C LYS A 75 -7.58 -6.07 37.10
N LYS A 76 -8.62 -5.31 36.72
CA LYS A 76 -9.52 -5.72 35.63
C LYS A 76 -8.63 -6.12 34.43
N PRO A 77 -8.92 -7.26 33.77
CA PRO A 77 -8.19 -7.59 32.54
C PRO A 77 -8.37 -6.42 31.58
N ALA A 78 -7.25 -5.84 31.15
CA ALA A 78 -7.25 -4.78 30.14
C ALA A 78 -7.96 -5.36 28.88
N MET A 79 -8.93 -4.65 28.37
CA MET A 79 -9.50 -5.00 27.05
C MET A 79 -8.37 -5.01 26.04
N PRO A 80 -8.36 -5.93 25.07
CA PRO A 80 -7.33 -5.96 24.05
C PRO A 80 -7.36 -4.60 23.34
N THR A 81 -6.35 -3.80 23.58
CA THR A 81 -6.13 -2.54 22.87
C THR A 81 -5.77 -2.88 21.42
N ALA A 82 -6.25 -2.08 20.47
CA ALA A 82 -5.81 -2.21 19.08
C ALA A 82 -4.25 -2.17 19.04
N PRO A 83 -3.61 -2.97 18.15
CA PRO A 83 -2.16 -2.94 18.01
C PRO A 83 -1.71 -1.51 17.68
N SER A 84 -0.57 -1.09 18.18
CA SER A 84 -0.02 0.23 17.86
C SER A 84 0.38 0.35 16.39
N VAL A 85 0.60 1.56 15.91
CA VAL A 85 1.14 1.81 14.56
C VAL A 85 2.49 1.11 14.38
N ALA A 86 3.36 1.12 15.40
CA ALA A 86 4.67 0.45 15.35
C ALA A 86 4.52 -1.08 15.22
N ALA A 87 3.62 -1.69 15.97
CA ALA A 87 3.32 -3.12 15.84
C ALA A 87 2.79 -3.47 14.44
N VAL A 88 1.96 -2.62 13.85
CA VAL A 88 1.48 -2.83 12.48
C VAL A 88 2.61 -2.72 11.45
N ILE A 89 3.52 -1.75 11.60
CA ILE A 89 4.70 -1.59 10.73
C ILE A 89 5.57 -2.84 10.78
N ASN A 90 5.91 -3.32 11.99
CA ASN A 90 6.71 -4.53 12.18
C ASN A 90 6.02 -5.78 11.60
N ALA A 91 4.71 -5.89 11.76
CA ALA A 91 3.94 -6.98 11.19
C ALA A 91 3.89 -6.94 9.65
N LEU A 92 3.81 -5.74 9.05
CA LEU A 92 3.91 -5.56 7.59
C LEU A 92 5.29 -5.98 7.07
N GLN A 93 6.39 -5.51 7.69
CA GLN A 93 7.74 -5.93 7.33
C GLN A 93 7.88 -7.44 7.36
N THR A 94 7.49 -8.07 8.47
CA THR A 94 7.51 -9.53 8.64
C THR A 94 6.68 -10.25 7.58
N ALA A 95 5.51 -9.71 7.22
CA ALA A 95 4.65 -10.30 6.21
C ALA A 95 5.28 -10.28 4.81
N PHE A 96 5.87 -9.13 4.42
CA PHE A 96 6.55 -8.99 3.13
C PHE A 96 7.80 -9.89 3.05
N GLU A 97 8.64 -9.92 4.08
CA GLU A 97 9.79 -10.81 4.16
C GLU A 97 9.38 -12.29 4.03
N LYS A 98 8.32 -12.66 4.73
CA LYS A 98 7.81 -14.03 4.71
C LYS A 98 7.35 -14.44 3.31
N VAL A 99 6.51 -13.63 2.65
CA VAL A 99 5.99 -13.98 1.32
C VAL A 99 7.10 -14.01 0.27
N ASP A 100 8.09 -13.10 0.33
CA ASP A 100 9.28 -13.16 -0.55
C ASP A 100 10.08 -14.43 -0.34
N ALA A 101 10.35 -14.79 0.94
CA ALA A 101 11.07 -16.01 1.26
C ALA A 101 10.34 -17.28 0.79
N GLU A 102 9.00 -17.32 0.88
CA GLU A 102 8.19 -18.45 0.41
C GLU A 102 8.19 -18.55 -1.11
N VAL A 103 8.01 -17.45 -1.83
CA VAL A 103 8.07 -17.37 -3.29
C VAL A 103 9.44 -17.83 -3.80
N ASN A 104 10.53 -17.35 -3.19
CA ASN A 104 11.90 -17.66 -3.61
C ASN A 104 12.30 -19.14 -3.38
N ARG A 105 11.54 -19.93 -2.62
CA ARG A 105 11.73 -21.39 -2.50
C ARG A 105 11.23 -22.15 -3.71
N ILE A 106 10.39 -21.53 -4.53
CA ILE A 106 9.75 -22.19 -5.68
C ILE A 106 10.63 -21.99 -6.91
N SER A 107 11.41 -23.00 -7.25
CA SER A 107 12.48 -22.90 -8.27
C SER A 107 11.99 -22.51 -9.67
N HIS A 108 10.79 -22.93 -10.06
CA HIS A 108 10.22 -22.62 -11.39
C HIS A 108 9.64 -21.20 -11.48
N TRP A 109 9.65 -20.41 -10.38
CA TRP A 109 9.28 -18.99 -10.35
C TRP A 109 10.51 -18.07 -10.35
N SER A 110 11.71 -18.57 -10.61
CA SER A 110 12.97 -17.82 -10.48
C SER A 110 13.03 -16.52 -11.30
N TYR A 111 12.28 -16.43 -12.37
CA TYR A 111 12.16 -15.28 -13.27
C TYR A 111 10.77 -14.63 -13.23
N GLN A 112 9.99 -14.95 -12.22
CA GLN A 112 8.70 -14.33 -12.01
C GLN A 112 8.76 -13.46 -10.76
N GLY A 113 8.19 -12.29 -10.86
CA GLY A 113 8.08 -11.36 -9.75
C GLY A 113 6.77 -10.61 -9.76
N SER A 114 6.60 -9.77 -8.76
CA SER A 114 5.48 -8.85 -8.67
C SER A 114 5.86 -7.63 -7.85
N THR A 115 5.40 -6.45 -8.27
CA THR A 115 5.29 -5.31 -7.36
C THR A 115 4.27 -5.62 -6.27
N ALA A 116 4.27 -4.85 -5.20
CA ALA A 116 3.26 -4.91 -4.16
C ALA A 116 3.10 -3.54 -3.50
N VAL A 117 2.01 -2.85 -3.79
CA VAL A 117 1.61 -1.65 -3.06
C VAL A 117 0.40 -1.97 -2.19
N ALA A 118 0.49 -1.66 -0.90
CA ALA A 118 -0.58 -1.88 0.06
C ALA A 118 -0.83 -0.63 0.90
N VAL A 119 -2.09 -0.40 1.28
CA VAL A 119 -2.47 0.62 2.25
C VAL A 119 -3.37 -0.02 3.30
N MET A 120 -3.07 0.27 4.56
CA MET A 120 -3.88 -0.11 5.70
C MET A 120 -4.38 1.14 6.43
N ILE A 121 -5.67 1.19 6.73
CA ILE A 121 -6.27 2.20 7.61
C ILE A 121 -6.21 1.64 9.03
N HIS A 122 -5.33 2.22 9.84
CA HIS A 122 -5.23 1.92 11.26
C HIS A 122 -6.12 2.91 12.04
N GLU A 123 -6.98 2.39 12.89
CA GLU A 123 -7.81 3.17 13.80
C GLU A 123 -7.15 3.15 15.18
N GLY A 124 -6.73 4.34 15.64
CA GLY A 124 -6.14 4.56 16.94
C GLY A 124 -7.18 4.68 18.05
N VAL A 125 -6.82 5.45 19.07
CA VAL A 125 -7.68 5.74 20.21
C VAL A 125 -8.53 6.97 19.89
N VAL A 126 -9.72 7.02 20.47
CA VAL A 126 -10.58 8.23 20.43
C VAL A 126 -9.93 9.28 21.35
N ASP A 127 -9.66 10.47 20.82
CA ASP A 127 -9.07 11.57 21.57
C ASP A 127 -10.05 12.18 22.62
N GLU A 128 -9.56 13.19 23.37
CA GLU A 128 -10.36 13.87 24.41
C GLU A 128 -11.59 14.59 23.84
N ASP A 129 -11.55 14.97 22.55
CA ASP A 129 -12.65 15.62 21.82
C ASP A 129 -13.62 14.61 21.21
N GLY A 130 -13.41 13.31 21.40
CA GLY A 130 -14.23 12.23 20.87
C GLY A 130 -13.97 11.90 19.40
N LEU A 131 -12.87 12.38 18.82
CA LEU A 131 -12.46 12.11 17.46
C LEU A 131 -11.61 10.84 17.39
N LEU A 132 -11.91 9.98 16.43
CA LEU A 132 -11.10 8.78 16.16
C LEU A 132 -9.84 9.17 15.37
N GLU A 133 -8.68 8.99 16.00
CA GLU A 133 -7.42 9.10 15.26
C GLU A 133 -7.28 7.96 14.26
N ARG A 134 -6.93 8.30 13.03
CA ARG A 134 -6.67 7.32 11.98
C ARG A 134 -5.30 7.56 11.37
N THR A 135 -4.59 6.49 11.07
CA THR A 135 -3.30 6.53 10.37
C THR A 135 -3.37 5.65 9.13
N LEU A 136 -3.03 6.20 7.98
CA LEU A 136 -2.74 5.40 6.80
C LEU A 136 -1.32 4.86 6.93
N ILE A 137 -1.17 3.57 6.81
CA ILE A 137 0.11 2.89 6.76
C ILE A 137 0.22 2.32 5.35
N SER A 138 1.15 2.85 4.56
CA SER A 138 1.43 2.39 3.20
C SER A 138 2.70 1.55 3.18
N ALA A 139 2.69 0.46 2.43
CA ALA A 139 3.83 -0.42 2.20
C ALA A 139 4.02 -0.60 0.70
N ASN A 140 5.25 -0.40 0.19
CA ASN A 140 5.54 -0.49 -1.23
C ASN A 140 6.81 -1.27 -1.54
N VAL A 141 6.72 -2.12 -2.55
CA VAL A 141 7.82 -2.80 -3.23
C VAL A 141 7.55 -2.73 -4.73
N GLY A 142 8.30 -1.91 -5.48
CA GLY A 142 8.11 -1.72 -6.91
C GLY A 142 7.62 -0.31 -7.27
N ASP A 143 7.06 -0.16 -8.46
CA ASP A 143 6.64 1.11 -9.07
C ASP A 143 5.11 1.24 -9.26
N SER A 144 4.34 0.30 -8.75
CA SER A 144 2.94 0.55 -8.40
C SER A 144 2.86 1.65 -7.34
N ARG A 145 1.78 2.43 -7.31
CA ARG A 145 1.71 3.62 -6.46
C ARG A 145 0.37 3.75 -5.75
N ALA A 146 0.40 4.35 -4.55
CA ALA A 146 -0.77 4.76 -3.80
C ALA A 146 -0.77 6.28 -3.58
N ILE A 147 -1.94 6.90 -3.73
CA ILE A 147 -2.18 8.33 -3.46
C ILE A 147 -3.40 8.52 -2.55
N LEU A 148 -3.39 9.64 -1.82
CA LEU A 148 -4.54 10.16 -1.09
C LEU A 148 -5.06 11.42 -1.79
N CYS A 149 -6.30 11.37 -2.26
CA CYS A 149 -7.00 12.49 -2.89
C CYS A 149 -7.90 13.13 -1.83
N LYS A 150 -7.49 14.24 -1.24
CA LYS A 150 -8.26 14.93 -0.21
C LYS A 150 -9.46 15.66 -0.80
N ARG A 151 -10.53 15.77 -0.01
CA ARG A 151 -11.74 16.50 -0.37
C ARG A 151 -11.48 17.94 -0.82
N ASP A 152 -10.46 18.61 -0.28
CA ASP A 152 -10.08 19.99 -0.61
C ASP A 152 -9.35 20.15 -1.96
N GLY A 153 -9.11 19.06 -2.70
CA GLY A 153 -8.38 19.08 -3.96
C GLY A 153 -6.89 18.74 -3.85
N THR A 154 -6.36 18.68 -2.63
CA THR A 154 -4.97 18.31 -2.41
C THR A 154 -4.76 16.82 -2.74
N VAL A 155 -3.63 16.50 -3.36
CA VAL A 155 -3.20 15.13 -3.63
C VAL A 155 -1.91 14.87 -2.89
N VAL A 156 -1.87 13.78 -2.13
CA VAL A 156 -0.68 13.33 -1.38
C VAL A 156 -0.25 11.97 -1.93
N GLN A 157 0.97 11.86 -2.38
CA GLN A 157 1.55 10.57 -2.73
C GLN A 157 1.93 9.82 -1.46
N LEU A 158 1.38 8.62 -1.26
CA LEU A 158 1.60 7.82 -0.06
C LEU A 158 2.80 6.89 -0.18
N THR A 159 3.22 6.56 -1.41
CA THR A 159 4.32 5.63 -1.70
C THR A 159 5.28 6.23 -2.71
N ARG A 160 6.54 5.83 -2.68
CA ARG A 160 7.56 6.19 -3.67
C ARG A 160 7.74 5.04 -4.66
N ASP A 161 7.82 5.36 -5.95
CA ASP A 161 8.10 4.38 -6.99
C ASP A 161 9.56 3.94 -6.93
N HIS A 162 9.82 2.65 -6.98
CA HIS A 162 11.16 2.09 -6.99
C HIS A 162 11.59 1.78 -8.44
N LYS A 163 11.90 2.84 -9.20
CA LYS A 163 12.39 2.70 -10.58
C LYS A 163 13.92 2.63 -10.62
N PRO A 164 14.54 1.88 -11.56
CA PRO A 164 15.98 1.70 -11.60
C PRO A 164 16.80 3.00 -11.75
N ASN A 165 16.21 4.04 -12.35
CA ASN A 165 16.84 5.35 -12.52
C ASN A 165 16.68 6.30 -11.32
N ASP A 166 15.87 5.95 -10.30
CA ASP A 166 15.90 6.65 -9.03
C ASP A 166 17.31 6.59 -8.43
N ILE A 167 17.79 7.72 -7.93
CA ILE A 167 19.20 7.82 -7.50
C ILE A 167 19.54 6.87 -6.35
N MET A 168 18.62 6.65 -5.43
CA MET A 168 18.84 5.75 -4.29
C MET A 168 18.87 4.30 -4.76
N GLU A 169 17.93 3.91 -5.61
CA GLU A 169 17.86 2.56 -6.17
C GLU A 169 19.05 2.28 -7.09
N ARG A 170 19.43 3.22 -7.95
CA ARG A 170 20.63 3.11 -8.81
C ARG A 170 21.88 2.84 -7.97
N ASN A 171 22.12 3.65 -6.94
CA ASN A 171 23.30 3.49 -6.07
C ASN A 171 23.30 2.12 -5.38
N ARG A 172 22.13 1.63 -4.94
CA ARG A 172 21.98 0.29 -4.33
C ARG A 172 22.29 -0.82 -5.35
N ILE A 173 21.75 -0.71 -6.57
CA ILE A 173 21.93 -1.68 -7.66
C ILE A 173 23.41 -1.75 -8.03
N GLU A 174 24.06 -0.60 -8.27
CA GLU A 174 25.47 -0.53 -8.63
C GLU A 174 26.38 -1.06 -7.50
N ALA A 175 26.06 -0.75 -6.24
CA ALA A 175 26.77 -1.30 -5.08
C ALA A 175 26.64 -2.82 -4.95
N SER A 176 25.55 -3.41 -5.43
CA SER A 176 25.34 -4.87 -5.48
C SER A 176 25.95 -5.55 -6.72
N GLY A 177 26.67 -4.79 -7.57
CA GLY A 177 27.34 -5.30 -8.76
C GLY A 177 26.48 -5.33 -10.03
N GLY A 178 25.29 -4.75 -10.00
CA GLY A 178 24.42 -4.61 -11.17
C GLY A 178 24.70 -3.34 -11.98
N SER A 179 24.04 -3.21 -13.12
CA SER A 179 24.03 -2.00 -13.95
C SER A 179 22.61 -1.47 -14.13
N VAL A 180 22.50 -0.17 -14.43
CA VAL A 180 21.24 0.47 -14.79
C VAL A 180 21.37 1.05 -16.19
N ASP A 181 20.75 0.39 -17.15
CA ASP A 181 20.93 0.64 -18.57
C ASP A 181 19.66 1.24 -19.19
N TRP A 182 19.83 2.24 -20.05
CA TRP A 182 18.74 2.76 -20.87
C TRP A 182 18.43 1.81 -22.02
N CYS A 183 17.25 1.30 -22.08
CA CYS A 183 16.72 0.42 -23.12
C CYS A 183 15.69 1.19 -23.96
N GLY A 184 16.18 2.06 -24.84
CA GLY A 184 15.40 2.90 -25.72
C GLY A 184 16.29 3.59 -26.77
N MET A 185 15.71 4.49 -27.54
CA MET A 185 16.47 5.26 -28.53
C MET A 185 17.42 6.25 -27.84
N ARG A 186 18.53 6.53 -28.50
CA ARG A 186 19.51 7.53 -28.08
C ARG A 186 19.68 8.54 -29.22
N ASP A 187 19.92 9.80 -28.86
CA ASP A 187 20.27 10.81 -29.82
C ASP A 187 21.71 10.62 -30.38
N ILE A 188 22.12 11.51 -31.27
CA ILE A 188 23.45 11.47 -31.93
C ILE A 188 24.61 11.59 -30.93
N ASP A 189 24.39 12.21 -29.78
CA ASP A 189 25.33 12.38 -28.70
C ASP A 189 25.30 11.22 -27.67
N GLY A 190 24.45 10.20 -27.92
CA GLY A 190 24.30 9.02 -27.06
C GLY A 190 23.39 9.24 -25.85
N LYS A 191 22.71 10.39 -25.75
CA LYS A 191 21.77 10.68 -24.65
C LYS A 191 20.45 9.97 -24.88
N ALA A 192 19.87 9.46 -23.79
CA ALA A 192 18.55 8.83 -23.80
C ALA A 192 17.48 9.80 -24.34
N ILE A 193 16.66 9.34 -25.29
CA ILE A 193 15.49 10.08 -25.77
C ILE A 193 14.31 9.63 -24.91
N GLU A 194 13.83 10.52 -24.05
CA GLU A 194 12.68 10.25 -23.16
C GLU A 194 11.43 9.83 -23.96
N GLY A 195 10.61 8.96 -23.37
CA GLY A 195 9.41 8.43 -24.02
C GLY A 195 9.66 7.36 -25.09
N THR A 196 10.95 6.97 -25.36
CA THR A 196 11.27 5.93 -26.34
C THR A 196 11.75 4.61 -25.70
N GLY A 197 11.84 4.55 -24.39
CA GLY A 197 12.29 3.37 -23.65
C GLY A 197 12.23 3.59 -22.14
N VAL A 198 12.80 2.63 -21.42
CA VAL A 198 12.85 2.63 -19.95
C VAL A 198 14.24 2.23 -19.45
N TYR A 199 14.58 2.61 -18.23
CA TYR A 199 15.79 2.11 -17.58
C TYR A 199 15.57 0.70 -17.06
N ARG A 200 16.55 -0.18 -17.25
CA ARG A 200 16.49 -1.58 -16.82
C ARG A 200 17.72 -1.98 -16.01
N ILE A 201 17.54 -2.84 -15.04
CA ILE A 201 18.62 -3.50 -14.30
C ILE A 201 19.20 -4.58 -15.19
N ASN A 202 20.52 -4.55 -15.42
CA ASN A 202 21.27 -5.50 -16.25
C ASN A 202 20.65 -5.68 -17.66
N GLY A 203 19.94 -4.65 -18.16
CA GLY A 203 19.19 -4.73 -19.42
C GLY A 203 17.91 -5.57 -19.37
N ASN A 204 17.48 -6.07 -18.20
CA ASN A 204 16.37 -7.01 -18.04
C ASN A 204 15.13 -6.37 -17.40
N LEU A 205 15.14 -6.09 -16.09
CA LEU A 205 13.97 -5.64 -15.36
C LEU A 205 13.85 -4.12 -15.26
N ALA A 206 12.65 -3.57 -15.47
CA ALA A 206 12.35 -2.15 -15.36
C ALA A 206 12.00 -1.70 -13.93
N VAL A 207 11.88 -2.62 -12.97
CA VAL A 207 11.60 -2.35 -11.57
C VAL A 207 12.85 -2.55 -10.72
N ALA A 208 13.07 -1.68 -9.72
CA ALA A 208 14.22 -1.78 -8.81
C ALA A 208 13.93 -2.68 -7.60
N ARG A 209 12.67 -2.85 -7.25
CA ARG A 209 12.22 -3.72 -6.16
C ARG A 209 11.04 -4.57 -6.60
N ALA A 210 11.04 -5.84 -6.19
CA ALA A 210 9.96 -6.79 -6.43
C ALA A 210 10.00 -7.94 -5.42
N ILE A 211 8.83 -8.55 -5.18
CA ILE A 211 8.71 -9.84 -4.52
C ILE A 211 8.99 -10.93 -5.58
N GLY A 212 9.81 -11.92 -5.23
CA GLY A 212 10.27 -12.93 -6.20
C GLY A 212 11.51 -12.49 -6.94
N ASP A 213 11.56 -12.68 -8.25
CA ASP A 213 12.70 -12.39 -9.12
C ASP A 213 14.03 -12.94 -8.59
N ARG A 214 13.98 -14.16 -8.10
CA ARG A 214 15.13 -14.80 -7.44
C ARG A 214 16.40 -14.75 -8.28
N ALA A 215 16.27 -14.84 -9.61
CA ALA A 215 17.41 -14.83 -10.53
C ALA A 215 18.09 -13.45 -10.62
N GLU A 216 17.40 -12.37 -10.28
CA GLU A 216 17.88 -10.98 -10.33
C GLU A 216 18.35 -10.45 -8.97
N LYS A 217 18.19 -11.22 -7.89
CA LYS A 217 18.73 -10.86 -6.58
C LYS A 217 20.26 -10.92 -6.59
N PRO A 218 20.99 -10.01 -5.90
CA PRO A 218 20.48 -8.96 -5.00
C PRO A 218 20.18 -7.63 -5.70
N CYS A 219 20.36 -7.51 -7.02
CA CYS A 219 20.15 -6.25 -7.74
C CYS A 219 18.70 -5.77 -7.65
N VAL A 220 17.73 -6.69 -7.74
CA VAL A 220 16.32 -6.43 -7.42
C VAL A 220 16.09 -6.75 -5.93
N SER A 221 15.65 -5.76 -5.15
CA SER A 221 15.39 -5.91 -3.72
C SER A 221 13.92 -6.23 -3.45
N SER A 222 13.64 -7.00 -2.40
CA SER A 222 12.28 -7.17 -1.85
C SER A 222 12.05 -6.34 -0.59
N GLU A 223 12.99 -5.46 -0.24
CA GLU A 223 12.86 -4.59 0.92
C GLU A 223 11.66 -3.65 0.78
N VAL A 224 10.70 -3.80 1.69
CA VAL A 224 9.48 -2.99 1.71
C VAL A 224 9.78 -1.60 2.27
N GLU A 225 9.33 -0.56 1.57
CA GLU A 225 9.32 0.81 2.07
C GLU A 225 7.96 1.07 2.73
N ILE A 226 7.96 1.45 4.00
CA ILE A 226 6.74 1.73 4.76
C ILE A 226 6.70 3.20 5.13
N SER A 227 5.56 3.84 4.87
CA SER A 227 5.30 5.23 5.21
C SER A 227 3.99 5.35 5.99
N THR A 228 3.88 6.38 6.82
CA THR A 228 2.68 6.67 7.59
C THR A 228 2.16 8.06 7.28
N TYR A 229 0.83 8.20 7.25
CA TYR A 229 0.16 9.47 7.07
C TYR A 229 -1.01 9.60 8.05
N GLY A 230 -0.91 10.55 8.98
CA GLY A 230 -1.96 10.82 9.96
C GLY A 230 -3.20 11.45 9.32
N ILE A 231 -4.38 10.94 9.64
CA ILE A 231 -5.66 11.51 9.26
C ILE A 231 -6.32 12.03 10.53
N SER A 232 -6.40 13.35 10.67
CA SER A 232 -7.06 14.02 11.79
C SER A 232 -8.36 14.68 11.34
N GLY A 233 -9.37 14.66 12.21
CA GLY A 233 -10.66 15.32 11.99
C GLY A 233 -11.61 14.58 11.05
N ASP A 234 -12.71 15.25 10.68
CA ASP A 234 -13.67 14.73 9.69
C ASP A 234 -13.04 14.72 8.29
N ARG A 235 -12.70 13.54 7.83
CA ARG A 235 -12.12 13.27 6.51
C ARG A 235 -13.07 12.51 5.60
N THR A 236 -14.35 12.50 5.94
CA THR A 236 -15.38 11.92 5.10
C THR A 236 -15.31 12.49 3.69
N GLY A 237 -15.08 11.61 2.71
CA GLY A 237 -14.95 11.97 1.31
C GLY A 237 -13.51 12.14 0.80
N ASP A 238 -12.48 11.92 1.65
CA ASP A 238 -11.12 11.67 1.15
C ASP A 238 -11.06 10.28 0.48
N ILE A 239 -10.24 10.15 -0.57
CA ILE A 239 -10.18 8.94 -1.39
C ILE A 239 -8.75 8.42 -1.40
N ILE A 240 -8.57 7.13 -1.12
CA ILE A 240 -7.33 6.40 -1.35
C ILE A 240 -7.44 5.72 -2.71
N LEU A 241 -6.41 5.87 -3.55
CA LEU A 241 -6.32 5.21 -4.84
C LEU A 241 -4.96 4.50 -4.95
N LEU A 242 -5.01 3.20 -5.28
CA LEU A 242 -3.84 2.40 -5.60
C LEU A 242 -3.95 1.93 -7.06
N ALA A 243 -2.84 1.93 -7.78
CA ALA A 243 -2.82 1.38 -9.13
C ALA A 243 -1.44 0.81 -9.51
N SER A 244 -1.43 -0.09 -10.53
CA SER A 244 -0.23 -0.50 -11.23
C SER A 244 0.31 0.62 -12.12
N ASP A 245 1.54 0.48 -12.60
CA ASP A 245 2.24 1.47 -13.42
C ASP A 245 1.54 1.72 -14.76
N GLY A 246 0.75 0.78 -15.28
CA GLY A 246 -0.10 0.98 -16.45
C GLY A 246 -1.02 2.19 -16.38
N LEU A 247 -1.38 2.65 -15.16
CA LEU A 247 -2.06 3.93 -14.95
C LEU A 247 -1.05 5.09 -14.86
N TRP A 248 0.00 4.92 -14.05
CA TRP A 248 0.88 6.01 -13.67
C TRP A 248 1.83 6.45 -14.78
N ASP A 249 2.09 5.59 -15.74
CA ASP A 249 2.91 5.91 -16.92
C ASP A 249 2.22 6.85 -17.92
N VAL A 250 0.88 6.98 -17.82
CA VAL A 250 0.07 7.81 -18.74
C VAL A 250 -0.74 8.92 -18.06
N MET A 251 -0.81 8.91 -16.71
CA MET A 251 -1.55 9.92 -15.94
C MET A 251 -0.78 10.35 -14.69
N GLU A 252 -0.69 11.65 -14.47
CA GLU A 252 -0.12 12.19 -13.24
C GLU A 252 -1.09 12.06 -12.05
N ASN A 253 -0.56 12.09 -10.82
CA ASN A 253 -1.35 11.96 -9.59
C ASN A 253 -2.55 12.92 -9.55
N LYS A 254 -2.33 14.18 -9.99
CA LYS A 254 -3.38 15.19 -10.00
C LYS A 254 -4.45 14.93 -11.06
N ASP A 255 -4.05 14.50 -12.24
CA ASP A 255 -4.98 14.18 -13.34
C ASP A 255 -5.92 13.05 -12.94
N VAL A 256 -5.37 12.00 -12.30
CA VAL A 256 -6.16 10.87 -11.79
C VAL A 256 -7.15 11.35 -10.72
N ALA A 257 -6.69 12.16 -9.76
CA ALA A 257 -7.54 12.66 -8.69
C ALA A 257 -8.68 13.56 -9.22
N ASP A 258 -8.40 14.44 -10.17
CA ASP A 258 -9.39 15.32 -10.77
C ASP A 258 -10.39 14.52 -11.63
N PHE A 259 -9.91 13.54 -12.38
CA PHE A 259 -10.75 12.64 -13.19
C PHE A 259 -11.70 11.82 -12.30
N VAL A 260 -11.21 11.21 -11.25
CA VAL A 260 -12.02 10.44 -10.31
C VAL A 260 -13.12 11.32 -9.69
N ARG A 261 -12.80 12.53 -9.25
CA ARG A 261 -13.79 13.44 -8.69
C ARG A 261 -14.85 13.85 -9.69
N GLN A 262 -14.44 14.19 -10.93
CA GLN A 262 -15.36 14.50 -12.00
C GLN A 262 -16.32 13.33 -12.25
N LYS A 263 -15.79 12.11 -12.39
CA LYS A 263 -16.59 10.93 -12.69
C LYS A 263 -17.53 10.53 -11.55
N LEU A 264 -17.12 10.73 -10.30
CA LEU A 264 -18.01 10.55 -9.16
C LEU A 264 -19.22 11.47 -9.22
N GLN A 265 -19.02 12.74 -9.57
CA GLN A 265 -20.14 13.68 -9.71
C GLN A 265 -21.09 13.27 -10.85
N GLU A 266 -20.55 12.85 -12.00
CA GLU A 266 -21.34 12.39 -13.15
C GLU A 266 -22.15 11.13 -12.80
N VAL A 267 -21.54 10.11 -12.20
CA VAL A 267 -22.19 8.82 -11.86
C VAL A 267 -23.25 8.97 -10.77
N VAL A 268 -23.08 9.93 -9.83
CA VAL A 268 -24.09 10.21 -8.79
C VAL A 268 -25.30 10.92 -9.37
N VAL A 269 -25.13 11.82 -10.35
CA VAL A 269 -26.25 12.56 -11.00
C VAL A 269 -27.09 11.64 -11.87
N ASP A 270 -26.50 10.65 -12.53
CA ASP A 270 -27.19 9.69 -13.39
C ASP A 270 -27.92 8.56 -12.63
N ALA A 271 -27.83 8.52 -11.30
CA ALA A 271 -28.56 7.56 -10.49
C ALA A 271 -30.07 7.89 -10.54
N PRO A 272 -30.95 6.93 -10.87
CA PRO A 272 -32.40 7.17 -10.90
C PRO A 272 -32.89 7.60 -9.53
N GLY A 273 -33.66 8.68 -9.53
CA GLY A 273 -34.10 9.51 -8.39
C GLY A 273 -34.57 8.81 -7.14
N ALA A 274 -34.63 9.63 -6.10
CA ALA A 274 -35.06 9.40 -4.72
C ALA A 274 -35.55 7.98 -4.40
N ILE A 275 -34.72 7.26 -3.63
CA ILE A 275 -35.06 5.98 -3.03
C ILE A 275 -36.29 6.18 -2.13
N ASP A 276 -37.31 5.38 -2.34
CA ASP A 276 -38.52 5.38 -1.51
C ASP A 276 -38.15 5.10 -0.05
N GLU A 277 -38.76 5.79 0.91
CA GLU A 277 -38.43 5.77 2.35
C GLU A 277 -38.47 4.37 3.03
N GLY A 278 -38.54 3.31 2.25
CA GLY A 278 -38.59 1.91 2.69
C GLY A 278 -37.44 1.01 2.22
N GLU A 279 -36.49 1.52 1.40
CA GLU A 279 -35.35 0.70 0.95
C GLU A 279 -34.25 0.58 2.01
N SER A 280 -33.78 -0.66 2.23
CA SER A 280 -32.87 -0.95 3.32
C SER A 280 -31.46 -0.37 3.05
N VAL A 281 -30.75 0.06 4.10
CA VAL A 281 -29.35 0.51 4.12
C VAL A 281 -28.42 -0.40 3.29
N ALA A 282 -28.75 -1.70 3.21
CA ALA A 282 -28.03 -2.67 2.40
C ALA A 282 -28.16 -2.45 0.88
N LEU A 283 -29.26 -1.87 0.41
CA LEU A 283 -29.47 -1.58 -1.01
C LEU A 283 -28.70 -0.32 -1.41
N GLU A 284 -28.72 0.70 -0.55
CA GLU A 284 -27.93 1.93 -0.73
C GLU A 284 -26.43 1.61 -0.79
N ALA A 285 -25.92 0.78 0.13
CA ALA A 285 -24.54 0.36 0.13
C ALA A 285 -24.13 -0.39 -1.16
N LYS A 286 -25.03 -1.24 -1.69
CA LYS A 286 -24.79 -1.92 -2.97
C LYS A 286 -24.79 -0.98 -4.18
N GLN A 287 -25.65 0.03 -4.17
CA GLN A 287 -25.69 1.03 -5.23
C GLN A 287 -24.42 1.88 -5.20
N LEU A 288 -24.03 2.35 -4.03
CA LEU A 288 -22.77 3.08 -3.83
C LEU A 288 -21.57 2.25 -4.30
N GLN A 289 -21.51 0.98 -3.93
CA GLN A 289 -20.44 0.08 -4.39
C GLN A 289 -20.39 -0.03 -5.92
N LYS A 290 -21.53 -0.15 -6.60
CA LYS A 290 -21.59 -0.20 -8.06
C LYS A 290 -21.09 1.10 -8.70
N GLN A 291 -21.39 2.26 -8.11
CA GLN A 291 -20.89 3.55 -8.57
C GLN A 291 -19.37 3.62 -8.49
N TRP A 292 -18.76 3.18 -7.38
CA TRP A 292 -17.31 3.14 -7.22
C TRP A 292 -16.63 2.19 -8.20
N ILE A 293 -17.21 1.01 -8.43
CA ILE A 293 -16.71 0.08 -9.46
C ILE A 293 -16.75 0.76 -10.83
N ARG A 294 -17.86 1.45 -11.16
CA ARG A 294 -17.96 2.15 -12.44
C ARG A 294 -16.93 3.27 -12.60
N VAL A 295 -16.63 4.01 -11.54
CA VAL A 295 -15.58 5.03 -11.58
C VAL A 295 -14.20 4.39 -11.79
N ALA A 296 -13.91 3.28 -11.12
CA ALA A 296 -12.66 2.56 -11.33
C ALA A 296 -12.51 2.05 -12.78
N GLU A 297 -13.58 1.49 -13.37
CA GLU A 297 -13.60 1.10 -14.80
C GLU A 297 -13.31 2.29 -15.72
N LEU A 298 -13.92 3.46 -15.45
CA LEU A 298 -13.68 4.67 -16.25
C LEU A 298 -12.24 5.18 -16.15
N VAL A 299 -11.58 5.01 -15.00
CA VAL A 299 -10.15 5.34 -14.85
C VAL A 299 -9.29 4.41 -15.69
N VAL A 300 -9.60 3.11 -15.71
CA VAL A 300 -8.91 2.15 -16.59
C VAL A 300 -9.13 2.49 -18.06
N ASP A 301 -10.38 2.76 -18.47
CA ASP A 301 -10.69 3.16 -19.83
C ASP A 301 -9.93 4.42 -20.27
N GLU A 302 -9.81 5.41 -19.39
CA GLU A 302 -9.06 6.66 -19.63
C GLU A 302 -7.56 6.37 -19.82
N ALA A 303 -6.96 5.52 -18.98
CA ALA A 303 -5.55 5.13 -19.13
C ALA A 303 -5.29 4.46 -20.50
N LEU A 304 -6.18 3.56 -20.92
CA LEU A 304 -6.10 2.92 -22.23
C LEU A 304 -6.26 3.92 -23.38
N GLN A 305 -7.17 4.89 -23.26
CA GLN A 305 -7.35 5.96 -24.25
C GLN A 305 -6.14 6.87 -24.35
N ARG A 306 -5.41 7.09 -23.24
CA ARG A 306 -4.14 7.84 -23.22
C ARG A 306 -2.95 7.04 -23.73
N GLY A 307 -3.16 5.79 -24.14
CA GLY A 307 -2.16 4.96 -24.79
C GLY A 307 -1.40 4.01 -23.87
N SER A 308 -1.94 3.74 -22.69
CA SER A 308 -1.39 2.64 -21.88
C SER A 308 -1.47 1.33 -22.66
N SER A 309 -0.35 0.62 -22.71
CA SER A 309 -0.21 -0.69 -23.37
C SER A 309 -0.03 -1.83 -22.38
N ASP A 310 -0.05 -1.52 -21.10
CA ASP A 310 0.13 -2.49 -20.01
C ASP A 310 -1.20 -2.89 -19.38
N ASN A 311 -1.15 -3.86 -18.47
CA ASN A 311 -2.25 -4.16 -17.56
C ASN A 311 -2.50 -2.92 -16.67
N VAL A 312 -3.74 -2.57 -16.46
CA VAL A 312 -4.13 -1.46 -15.60
C VAL A 312 -5.03 -1.96 -14.50
N SER A 313 -4.54 -1.95 -13.28
CA SER A 313 -5.31 -2.30 -12.08
C SER A 313 -5.49 -1.09 -11.20
N VAL A 314 -6.72 -0.83 -10.78
CA VAL A 314 -7.08 0.33 -9.94
C VAL A 314 -7.96 -0.12 -8.78
N VAL A 315 -7.59 0.31 -7.56
CA VAL A 315 -8.40 0.16 -6.35
C VAL A 315 -8.71 1.55 -5.81
N ILE A 316 -9.99 1.85 -5.58
CA ILE A 316 -10.46 3.11 -5.03
C ILE A 316 -11.24 2.85 -3.75
N ILE A 317 -10.86 3.54 -2.67
CA ILE A 317 -11.52 3.45 -1.36
C ILE A 317 -11.83 4.85 -0.85
N MET A 318 -13.07 5.09 -0.46
CA MET A 318 -13.47 6.32 0.22
C MET A 318 -13.29 6.15 1.72
N ILE A 319 -12.67 7.13 2.36
CA ILE A 319 -12.58 7.23 3.82
C ILE A 319 -13.91 7.78 4.34
N GLY A 320 -14.57 6.97 5.15
CA GLY A 320 -15.86 7.30 5.75
C GLY A 320 -15.78 7.65 7.23
#